data_5d99d8b43508fb94e2c822cf9749f723
#
_entry.id   5d99d8b43508fb94e2c822cf9749f723
#
_cell.length_a   1.000
_cell.length_b   1.000
_cell.length_c   1.000
_cell.angle_alpha   90.00
_cell.angle_beta   90.00
_cell.angle_gamma   90.00
#
_symmetry.space_group_name_H-M   'P 1'
#
loop_
_entity.id
_entity.type
_entity.pdbx_description
1 polymer ?
#
loop_
_entity_poly.entity_id
_entity_poly.type
_entity_poly.pdbx_seq_one_letter_code
_entity_poly.pdbx_strand_id
1 'polypeptide(L)'
;EKLDIGTIRPSHTIKHLFKLFENKLSTLEPGPGIELFVLEAPKVEDHSPLQETLWNSHGGLDNTGLSELLDRLAGKIGVNRIHRYLPDEHYWPERSVKPASSLDEKTTIAWKLDKPRPFQLLANPEQIDVTAPIPDYPPMLFRYKNKLHKIIKADGPERIEQEWWLQQGQHRDYYYVEDEEGRRYWLFRL
;
A
#
# COMPACT_ATOMS: atom_id res chain seq x y z
N GLU A 1 -18.66 1.83 30.23
CA GLU A 1 -17.74 2.08 29.13
C GLU A 1 -17.56 0.81 28.30
N LYS A 2 -17.38 0.90 26.98
CA LYS A 2 -17.30 -0.25 26.07
C LYS A 2 -16.01 -0.18 25.26
N LEU A 3 -15.27 -1.30 25.23
CA LEU A 3 -14.12 -1.49 24.35
C LEU A 3 -14.42 -2.57 23.33
N ASP A 4 -14.25 -2.25 22.05
CA ASP A 4 -14.36 -3.20 20.96
C ASP A 4 -12.98 -3.52 20.40
N ILE A 5 -12.69 -4.79 20.21
CA ILE A 5 -11.55 -5.26 19.42
C ILE A 5 -12.06 -6.04 18.20
N GLY A 6 -11.25 -6.12 17.18
CA GLY A 6 -11.51 -6.96 16.00
C GLY A 6 -10.24 -7.61 15.53
N THR A 7 -10.39 -8.77 14.91
CA THR A 7 -9.33 -9.48 14.21
C THR A 7 -9.64 -9.50 12.72
N ILE A 8 -8.62 -9.39 11.89
CA ILE A 8 -8.74 -9.44 10.42
C ILE A 8 -9.05 -10.87 9.96
N ARG A 9 -8.56 -11.86 10.73
CA ARG A 9 -8.84 -13.27 10.52
C ARG A 9 -9.42 -13.88 11.79
N PRO A 10 -10.23 -14.94 11.69
CA PRO A 10 -10.70 -15.67 12.86
C PRO A 10 -9.52 -16.10 13.74
N SER A 11 -9.58 -15.81 15.02
CA SER A 11 -8.53 -16.15 15.97
C SER A 11 -9.14 -16.60 17.30
N HIS A 12 -8.60 -17.70 17.84
CA HIS A 12 -8.92 -18.21 19.17
C HIS A 12 -7.72 -18.14 20.12
N THR A 13 -6.62 -17.50 19.68
CA THR A 13 -5.40 -17.40 20.46
C THR A 13 -5.57 -16.41 21.61
N ILE A 14 -5.70 -16.94 22.84
CA ILE A 14 -5.93 -16.12 24.05
C ILE A 14 -4.89 -15.01 24.20
N LYS A 15 -3.60 -15.33 24.01
CA LYS A 15 -2.52 -14.33 24.12
C LYS A 15 -2.67 -13.19 23.13
N HIS A 16 -3.09 -13.48 21.89
CA HIS A 16 -3.30 -12.47 20.86
C HIS A 16 -4.48 -11.58 21.21
N LEU A 17 -5.65 -12.16 21.52
CA LEU A 17 -6.86 -11.43 21.89
C LEU A 17 -6.61 -10.54 23.12
N PHE A 18 -5.96 -11.09 24.15
CA PHE A 18 -5.60 -10.33 25.34
C PHE A 18 -4.74 -9.11 25.01
N LYS A 19 -3.76 -9.27 24.12
CA LYS A 19 -2.88 -8.19 23.70
C LYS A 19 -3.61 -7.06 22.96
N LEU A 20 -4.68 -7.39 22.21
CA LEU A 20 -5.51 -6.39 21.54
C LEU A 20 -6.32 -5.57 22.56
N PHE A 21 -6.85 -6.23 23.62
CA PHE A 21 -7.49 -5.53 24.73
C PHE A 21 -6.49 -4.68 25.52
N GLU A 22 -5.32 -5.21 25.84
CA GLU A 22 -4.26 -4.53 26.60
C GLU A 22 -3.91 -3.17 25.96
N ASN A 23 -3.82 -3.10 24.63
CA ASN A 23 -3.56 -1.85 23.91
C ASN A 23 -4.64 -0.77 24.12
N LYS A 24 -5.86 -1.17 24.49
CA LYS A 24 -7.00 -0.26 24.72
C LYS A 24 -7.33 -0.03 26.20
N LEU A 25 -6.86 -0.93 27.08
CA LEU A 25 -7.11 -0.81 28.53
C LEU A 25 -6.61 0.52 29.11
N SER A 26 -5.50 1.03 28.59
CA SER A 26 -4.93 2.31 29.01
C SER A 26 -5.83 3.52 28.71
N THR A 27 -6.84 3.35 27.86
CA THR A 27 -7.80 4.41 27.53
C THR A 27 -9.05 4.39 28.40
N LEU A 28 -9.19 3.38 29.26
CA LEU A 28 -10.30 3.27 30.22
C LEU A 28 -10.04 4.12 31.46
N GLU A 29 -11.03 4.89 31.83
CA GLU A 29 -11.06 5.64 33.10
C GLU A 29 -12.17 5.06 33.98
N PRO A 30 -11.88 4.03 34.80
CA PRO A 30 -12.92 3.28 35.50
C PRO A 30 -13.59 4.05 36.67
N GLY A 31 -13.33 5.35 36.81
CA GLY A 31 -13.95 6.17 37.86
C GLY A 31 -13.77 5.57 39.27
N PRO A 32 -14.87 5.41 40.06
CA PRO A 32 -14.77 4.87 41.42
C PRO A 32 -14.52 3.35 41.50
N GLY A 33 -14.53 2.65 40.37
CA GLY A 33 -14.27 1.21 40.29
C GLY A 33 -15.10 0.49 39.21
N ILE A 34 -14.90 -0.81 39.10
CA ILE A 34 -15.60 -1.70 38.14
C ILE A 34 -16.59 -2.56 38.93
N GLU A 35 -17.88 -2.39 38.71
CA GLU A 35 -18.93 -3.19 39.33
C GLU A 35 -19.30 -4.42 38.50
N LEU A 36 -19.23 -4.30 37.16
CA LEU A 36 -19.60 -5.37 36.26
C LEU A 36 -18.62 -5.41 35.07
N PHE A 37 -18.18 -6.61 34.73
CA PHE A 37 -17.41 -6.88 33.54
C PHE A 37 -18.17 -7.87 32.66
N VAL A 38 -18.41 -7.50 31.39
CA VAL A 38 -19.08 -8.35 30.40
C VAL A 38 -18.17 -8.51 29.21
N LEU A 39 -17.92 -9.76 28.80
CA LEU A 39 -17.18 -10.10 27.59
C LEU A 39 -18.14 -10.74 26.59
N GLU A 40 -18.24 -10.14 25.42
CA GLU A 40 -19.13 -10.59 24.35
C GLU A 40 -18.34 -10.86 23.07
N ALA A 41 -18.74 -11.86 22.30
CA ALA A 41 -18.25 -12.12 20.96
C ALA A 41 -19.43 -12.07 19.96
N PRO A 42 -19.84 -10.87 19.52
CA PRO A 42 -21.04 -10.71 18.69
C PRO A 42 -20.86 -11.29 17.27
N LYS A 43 -19.64 -11.43 16.82
CA LYS A 43 -19.29 -12.03 15.53
C LYS A 43 -18.29 -13.15 15.74
N VAL A 44 -18.70 -14.37 15.39
CA VAL A 44 -17.86 -15.56 15.41
C VAL A 44 -17.87 -16.21 14.03
N GLU A 45 -16.75 -16.78 13.63
CA GLU A 45 -16.56 -17.47 12.36
C GLU A 45 -15.88 -18.80 12.61
N ASP A 46 -16.13 -19.78 11.74
CA ASP A 46 -15.46 -21.07 11.83
C ASP A 46 -13.96 -20.91 11.58
N HIS A 47 -13.17 -21.45 12.48
CA HIS A 47 -11.72 -21.46 12.35
C HIS A 47 -11.27 -22.83 11.83
N SER A 48 -10.91 -22.88 10.55
CA SER A 48 -10.23 -24.04 9.98
C SER A 48 -8.76 -24.00 10.39
N PRO A 49 -8.24 -25.05 11.07
CA PRO A 49 -6.82 -25.09 11.39
C PRO A 49 -6.00 -25.11 10.11
N LEU A 50 -5.18 -24.08 9.91
CA LEU A 50 -4.18 -24.07 8.84
C LEU A 50 -3.07 -25.02 9.27
N GLN A 51 -2.92 -26.15 8.58
CA GLN A 51 -1.79 -27.03 8.75
C GLN A 51 -0.56 -26.33 8.16
N GLU A 52 0.33 -25.85 9.02
CA GLU A 52 1.64 -25.36 8.58
C GLU A 52 2.42 -26.53 8.01
N THR A 53 2.71 -26.51 6.73
CA THR A 53 3.60 -27.49 6.12
C THR A 53 5.04 -27.17 6.53
N LEU A 54 5.73 -28.14 7.09
CA LEU A 54 7.10 -28.03 7.65
C LEU A 54 8.14 -27.46 6.68
N TRP A 55 7.86 -27.48 5.38
CA TRP A 55 8.81 -27.15 4.31
C TRP A 55 8.45 -25.94 3.46
N ASN A 56 7.24 -25.40 3.63
CA ASN A 56 6.84 -24.17 2.97
C ASN A 56 6.76 -23.05 4.00
N SER A 57 7.80 -22.24 4.07
CA SER A 57 7.69 -20.92 4.67
C SER A 57 6.70 -20.12 3.77
N HIS A 58 5.43 -20.20 4.08
CA HIS A 58 4.43 -19.36 3.43
C HIS A 58 4.73 -17.92 3.83
N GLY A 59 5.51 -17.26 2.98
CA GLY A 59 5.67 -15.83 3.03
C GLY A 59 4.34 -15.15 2.70
N GLY A 60 4.13 -13.96 3.23
CA GLY A 60 2.94 -13.17 2.94
C GLY A 60 1.85 -13.33 3.99
N LEU A 61 0.60 -13.15 3.57
CA LEU A 61 -0.55 -13.03 4.48
C LEU A 61 -0.96 -14.33 5.19
N ASP A 62 -0.44 -15.48 4.76
CA ASP A 62 -0.67 -16.78 5.43
C ASP A 62 0.17 -16.94 6.71
N ASN A 63 1.09 -16.01 6.95
CA ASN A 63 1.89 -15.98 8.17
C ASN A 63 1.05 -15.45 9.34
N THR A 64 0.86 -16.29 10.38
CA THR A 64 0.12 -15.94 11.60
C THR A 64 0.68 -14.69 12.27
N GLY A 65 2.02 -14.55 12.32
CA GLY A 65 2.67 -13.38 12.91
C GLY A 65 2.35 -12.08 12.17
N LEU A 66 2.20 -12.12 10.83
CA LEU A 66 1.78 -10.96 10.04
C LEU A 66 0.32 -10.59 10.34
N SER A 67 -0.58 -11.58 10.43
CA SER A 67 -1.99 -11.34 10.79
C SER A 67 -2.11 -10.66 12.16
N GLU A 68 -1.40 -11.18 13.16
CA GLU A 68 -1.36 -10.59 14.51
C GLU A 68 -0.80 -9.16 14.52
N LEU A 69 0.22 -8.89 13.70
CA LEU A 69 0.76 -7.54 13.55
C LEU A 69 -0.26 -6.59 12.93
N LEU A 70 -0.95 -7.03 11.87
CA LEU A 70 -1.97 -6.22 11.20
C LEU A 70 -3.14 -5.92 12.14
N ASP A 71 -3.59 -6.89 12.95
CA ASP A 71 -4.63 -6.67 13.97
C ASP A 71 -4.21 -5.60 15.00
N ARG A 72 -2.96 -5.65 15.44
CA ARG A 72 -2.42 -4.65 16.38
C ARG A 72 -2.34 -3.26 15.74
N LEU A 73 -1.93 -3.18 14.47
CA LEU A 73 -1.92 -1.93 13.71
C LEU A 73 -3.35 -1.42 13.52
N ALA A 74 -4.29 -2.28 13.11
CA ALA A 74 -5.69 -1.93 12.94
C ALA A 74 -6.30 -1.35 14.23
N GLY A 75 -5.95 -1.94 15.37
CA GLY A 75 -6.38 -1.44 16.69
C GLY A 75 -5.86 -0.04 17.02
N LYS A 76 -4.69 0.36 16.48
CA LYS A 76 -4.07 1.68 16.75
C LYS A 76 -4.46 2.75 15.73
N ILE A 77 -4.48 2.43 14.46
CA ILE A 77 -4.67 3.41 13.38
C ILE A 77 -6.02 3.31 12.69
N GLY A 78 -6.79 2.28 13.01
CA GLY A 78 -8.06 1.96 12.37
C GLY A 78 -7.90 1.01 11.18
N VAL A 79 -8.80 0.03 11.06
CA VAL A 79 -8.81 -0.96 9.98
C VAL A 79 -8.89 -0.32 8.59
N ASN A 80 -9.62 0.78 8.45
CA ASN A 80 -9.81 1.49 7.19
C ASN A 80 -8.53 2.16 6.64
N ARG A 81 -7.44 2.14 7.40
CA ARG A 81 -6.15 2.67 6.96
C ARG A 81 -5.19 1.57 6.49
N ILE A 82 -5.62 0.32 6.58
CA ILE A 82 -4.82 -0.82 6.15
C ILE A 82 -5.41 -1.35 4.85
N HIS A 83 -4.66 -1.20 3.78
CA HIS A 83 -5.08 -1.63 2.45
C HIS A 83 -4.07 -2.61 1.87
N ARG A 84 -4.57 -3.63 1.20
CA ARG A 84 -3.80 -4.48 0.31
C ARG A 84 -4.10 -4.07 -1.12
N TYR A 85 -3.07 -3.96 -1.93
CA TYR A 85 -3.20 -3.68 -3.36
C TYR A 85 -2.86 -4.92 -4.16
N LEU A 86 -3.60 -5.15 -5.22
CA LEU A 86 -3.38 -6.21 -6.19
C LEU A 86 -3.05 -5.58 -7.55
N PRO A 87 -2.25 -6.25 -8.39
CA PRO A 87 -2.03 -5.79 -9.76
C PRO A 87 -3.33 -5.84 -10.55
N ASP A 88 -3.51 -4.89 -11.44
CA ASP A 88 -4.64 -4.83 -12.37
C ASP A 88 -4.13 -4.70 -13.81
N GLU A 89 -4.90 -5.19 -14.77
CA GLU A 89 -4.50 -5.29 -16.17
C GLU A 89 -4.73 -3.96 -16.90
N HIS A 90 -3.92 -2.98 -16.52
CA HIS A 90 -3.92 -1.65 -17.10
C HIS A 90 -2.52 -1.21 -17.51
N TYR A 91 -2.44 -0.39 -18.56
CA TYR A 91 -1.17 0.16 -19.03
C TYR A 91 -0.72 1.34 -18.18
N TRP A 92 -1.66 2.18 -17.80
CA TRP A 92 -1.35 3.37 -17.02
C TRP A 92 -1.06 3.04 -15.56
N PRO A 93 0.02 3.59 -15.01
CA PRO A 93 0.46 3.31 -13.65
C PRO A 93 -0.59 3.55 -12.58
N GLU A 94 -1.39 4.61 -12.76
CA GLU A 94 -2.45 4.99 -11.82
C GLU A 94 -3.58 3.96 -11.74
N ARG A 95 -3.70 3.09 -12.75
CA ARG A 95 -4.73 2.05 -12.85
C ARG A 95 -4.17 0.64 -12.71
N SER A 96 -2.84 0.51 -12.75
CA SER A 96 -2.18 -0.81 -12.74
C SER A 96 -2.27 -1.55 -11.41
N VAL A 97 -2.87 -0.92 -10.39
CA VAL A 97 -3.14 -1.50 -9.09
C VAL A 97 -4.55 -1.17 -8.65
N LYS A 98 -5.20 -2.12 -7.99
CA LYS A 98 -6.51 -1.94 -7.36
C LYS A 98 -6.47 -2.34 -5.89
N PRO A 99 -7.29 -1.73 -5.02
CA PRO A 99 -7.44 -2.21 -3.67
C PRO A 99 -8.10 -3.59 -3.68
N ALA A 100 -7.59 -4.50 -2.85
CA ALA A 100 -8.20 -5.79 -2.63
C ALA A 100 -9.50 -5.65 -1.83
N SER A 101 -10.50 -6.46 -2.13
CA SER A 101 -11.75 -6.54 -1.36
C SER A 101 -11.55 -7.24 -0.02
N SER A 102 -10.57 -8.13 0.06
CA SER A 102 -10.15 -8.81 1.28
C SER A 102 -8.66 -9.10 1.28
N LEU A 103 -8.10 -9.42 2.44
CA LEU A 103 -6.70 -9.79 2.54
C LEU A 103 -6.38 -11.13 1.85
N ASP A 104 -7.37 -11.99 1.71
CA ASP A 104 -7.21 -13.32 1.11
C ASP A 104 -7.51 -13.35 -0.39
N GLU A 105 -7.91 -12.21 -0.97
CA GLU A 105 -8.14 -12.11 -2.41
C GLU A 105 -6.89 -12.48 -3.19
N LYS A 106 -7.01 -13.50 -4.05
CA LYS A 106 -5.90 -13.94 -4.91
C LYS A 106 -5.87 -13.11 -6.18
N THR A 107 -4.68 -12.69 -6.55
CA THR A 107 -4.49 -12.05 -7.85
C THR A 107 -4.53 -13.07 -8.98
N THR A 108 -5.15 -12.70 -10.10
CA THR A 108 -5.11 -13.46 -11.36
C THR A 108 -3.92 -13.04 -12.23
N ILE A 109 -3.30 -11.93 -11.92
CA ILE A 109 -2.22 -11.30 -12.69
C ILE A 109 -0.97 -11.24 -11.82
N ALA A 110 0.18 -11.62 -12.37
CA ALA A 110 1.45 -11.52 -11.68
C ALA A 110 1.99 -10.08 -11.70
N TRP A 111 2.68 -9.69 -10.65
CA TRP A 111 3.45 -8.45 -10.65
C TRP A 111 4.55 -8.51 -11.70
N LYS A 112 4.65 -7.48 -12.55
CA LYS A 112 5.76 -7.31 -13.48
C LYS A 112 6.95 -6.75 -12.70
N LEU A 113 7.96 -7.57 -12.46
CA LEU A 113 9.17 -7.20 -11.70
C LEU A 113 10.30 -6.71 -12.58
N ASP A 114 10.18 -6.86 -13.89
CA ASP A 114 11.18 -6.46 -14.90
C ASP A 114 11.30 -4.95 -15.06
N LYS A 115 10.25 -4.21 -14.69
CA LYS A 115 10.23 -2.76 -14.76
C LYS A 115 10.00 -2.15 -13.38
N PRO A 116 11.00 -1.45 -12.83
CA PRO A 116 10.82 -0.77 -11.56
C PRO A 116 9.72 0.28 -11.67
N ARG A 117 8.88 0.37 -10.64
CA ARG A 117 7.84 1.39 -10.51
C ARG A 117 8.10 2.21 -9.24
N PRO A 118 7.74 3.49 -9.22
CA PRO A 118 7.87 4.29 -8.01
C PRO A 118 7.01 3.70 -6.90
N PHE A 119 7.52 3.77 -5.69
CA PHE A 119 6.79 3.31 -4.50
C PHE A 119 5.52 4.13 -4.23
N GLN A 120 5.56 5.41 -4.61
CA GLN A 120 4.45 6.33 -4.41
C GLN A 120 4.22 7.16 -5.67
N LEU A 121 2.97 7.24 -6.10
CA LEU A 121 2.50 8.15 -7.13
C LEU A 121 1.76 9.32 -6.48
N LEU A 122 1.82 10.49 -7.09
CA LEU A 122 0.93 11.59 -6.76
C LEU A 122 -0.50 11.22 -7.17
N ALA A 123 -1.50 11.66 -6.41
CA ALA A 123 -2.90 11.41 -6.73
C ALA A 123 -3.27 11.96 -8.12
N ASN A 124 -2.71 13.11 -8.46
CA ASN A 124 -2.75 13.66 -9.81
C ASN A 124 -1.32 14.08 -10.20
N PRO A 125 -0.90 13.86 -11.45
CA PRO A 125 0.36 14.39 -11.95
C PRO A 125 0.38 15.91 -11.84
N GLU A 126 1.50 16.46 -11.41
CA GLU A 126 1.72 17.91 -11.37
C GLU A 126 2.51 18.35 -12.61
N GLN A 127 2.04 19.39 -13.29
CA GLN A 127 2.78 19.97 -14.41
C GLN A 127 4.00 20.71 -13.88
N ILE A 128 5.15 20.49 -14.51
CA ILE A 128 6.43 21.07 -14.14
C ILE A 128 7.15 21.66 -15.35
N ASP A 129 8.00 22.66 -15.12
CA ASP A 129 8.89 23.20 -16.14
C ASP A 129 10.13 22.32 -16.23
N VAL A 130 10.45 21.85 -17.43
CA VAL A 130 11.57 20.95 -17.70
C VAL A 130 12.45 21.52 -18.79
N THR A 131 13.76 21.41 -18.61
CA THR A 131 14.76 21.74 -19.65
C THR A 131 15.41 20.46 -20.14
N ALA A 132 15.32 20.22 -21.45
CA ALA A 132 16.04 19.18 -22.15
C ALA A 132 16.87 19.80 -23.28
N PRO A 133 18.03 19.25 -23.65
CA PRO A 133 18.89 19.80 -24.72
C PRO A 133 18.23 19.77 -26.08
N ILE A 134 17.49 18.71 -26.35
CA ILE A 134 16.72 18.46 -27.58
C ILE A 134 15.39 17.83 -27.15
N PRO A 135 14.28 18.04 -27.86
CA PRO A 135 12.96 17.54 -27.47
C PRO A 135 12.91 16.06 -27.10
N ASP A 136 13.71 15.21 -27.75
CA ASP A 136 13.70 13.76 -27.54
C ASP A 136 14.75 13.26 -26.52
N TYR A 137 15.55 14.16 -25.98
CA TYR A 137 16.55 13.81 -24.98
C TYR A 137 15.97 13.75 -23.56
N PRO A 138 16.64 12.98 -22.66
CA PRO A 138 16.30 12.99 -21.27
C PRO A 138 16.36 14.40 -20.67
N PRO A 139 15.51 14.69 -19.68
CA PRO A 139 15.52 15.97 -18.98
C PRO A 139 16.84 16.19 -18.22
N MET A 140 17.34 17.42 -18.23
CA MET A 140 18.55 17.83 -17.49
C MET A 140 18.23 18.61 -16.23
N LEU A 141 17.18 19.42 -16.27
CA LEU A 141 16.74 20.27 -15.18
C LEU A 141 15.22 20.24 -15.12
N PHE A 142 14.67 20.32 -13.94
CA PHE A 142 13.25 20.59 -13.75
C PHE A 142 12.99 21.46 -12.52
N ARG A 143 11.87 22.18 -12.54
CA ARG A 143 11.44 23.00 -11.40
C ARG A 143 10.23 22.33 -10.73
N TYR A 144 10.35 22.04 -9.46
CA TYR A 144 9.28 21.46 -8.65
C TYR A 144 9.20 22.17 -7.29
N LYS A 145 8.01 22.61 -6.89
CA LYS A 145 7.75 23.36 -5.65
C LYS A 145 8.72 24.55 -5.47
N ASN A 146 8.91 25.34 -6.51
CA ASN A 146 9.82 26.49 -6.58
C ASN A 146 11.32 26.16 -6.39
N LYS A 147 11.69 24.89 -6.35
CA LYS A 147 13.07 24.44 -6.32
C LYS A 147 13.53 23.92 -7.65
N LEU A 148 14.73 24.33 -8.08
CA LEU A 148 15.39 23.80 -9.25
C LEU A 148 16.10 22.49 -8.88
N HIS A 149 15.86 21.44 -9.67
CA HIS A 149 16.48 20.15 -9.53
C HIS A 149 17.34 19.88 -10.76
N LYS A 150 18.62 19.71 -10.54
CA LYS A 150 19.54 19.31 -11.59
C LYS A 150 19.66 17.80 -11.60
N ILE A 151 19.44 17.20 -12.74
CA ILE A 151 19.43 15.75 -12.93
C ILE A 151 20.85 15.28 -13.20
N ILE A 152 21.31 14.29 -12.42
CA ILE A 152 22.59 13.63 -12.61
C ILE A 152 22.45 12.26 -13.28
N LYS A 153 21.28 11.65 -13.18
CA LYS A 153 20.98 10.39 -13.82
C LYS A 153 19.55 10.39 -14.35
N ALA A 154 19.37 9.93 -15.57
CA ALA A 154 18.07 9.74 -16.20
C ALA A 154 18.05 8.43 -16.99
N ASP A 155 17.07 7.59 -16.70
CA ASP A 155 16.76 6.35 -17.42
C ASP A 155 15.43 6.50 -18.14
N GLY A 156 15.34 6.07 -19.39
CA GLY A 156 14.15 6.17 -20.23
C GLY A 156 14.48 6.65 -21.64
N PRO A 157 13.47 6.99 -22.47
CA PRO A 157 12.05 6.97 -22.13
C PRO A 157 11.46 5.55 -22.10
N GLU A 158 10.56 5.30 -21.15
CA GLU A 158 9.62 4.19 -21.24
C GLU A 158 8.30 4.74 -21.79
N ARG A 159 7.97 4.36 -23.02
CA ARG A 159 6.69 4.76 -23.63
C ARG A 159 5.57 3.88 -23.13
N ILE A 160 4.55 4.49 -22.55
CA ILE A 160 3.32 3.84 -22.13
C ILE A 160 2.19 4.40 -22.99
N GLU A 161 1.60 3.53 -23.79
CA GLU A 161 0.46 3.86 -24.62
C GLU A 161 -0.78 4.11 -23.77
N GLN A 162 -1.65 4.96 -24.28
CA GLN A 162 -2.93 5.15 -23.64
C GLN A 162 -3.85 3.94 -23.84
N GLU A 163 -4.83 3.83 -22.96
CA GLU A 163 -5.90 2.85 -23.04
C GLU A 163 -7.05 3.46 -23.86
N TRP A 164 -6.90 3.49 -25.20
CA TRP A 164 -7.82 4.14 -26.14
C TRP A 164 -9.27 3.64 -26.03
N TRP A 165 -9.46 2.42 -25.49
CA TRP A 165 -10.78 1.84 -25.24
C TRP A 165 -11.46 2.41 -23.98
N LEU A 166 -10.74 3.10 -23.12
CA LEU A 166 -11.27 3.75 -21.92
C LEU A 166 -11.39 5.26 -22.07
N GLN A 167 -10.43 5.87 -22.73
CA GLN A 167 -10.40 7.32 -22.92
C GLN A 167 -9.53 7.72 -24.12
N GLN A 168 -9.80 8.90 -24.65
CA GLN A 168 -8.90 9.52 -25.64
C GLN A 168 -7.78 10.26 -24.91
N GLY A 169 -6.58 10.27 -25.47
CA GLY A 169 -5.43 10.99 -24.92
C GLY A 169 -4.16 10.72 -25.73
N GLN A 170 -3.04 11.04 -25.16
CA GLN A 170 -1.72 10.83 -25.78
C GLN A 170 -0.94 9.76 -25.00
N HIS A 171 0.04 9.12 -25.67
CA HIS A 171 1.00 8.27 -24.97
C HIS A 171 1.84 9.12 -24.01
N ARG A 172 2.44 8.46 -23.04
CA ARG A 172 3.34 9.09 -22.06
C ARG A 172 4.72 8.48 -22.16
N ASP A 173 5.74 9.33 -22.29
CA ASP A 173 7.14 8.93 -22.24
C ASP A 173 7.68 9.20 -20.83
N TYR A 174 7.92 8.13 -20.08
CA TYR A 174 8.36 8.20 -18.69
C TYR A 174 9.88 8.15 -18.56
N TYR A 175 10.40 8.94 -17.63
CA TYR A 175 11.81 8.99 -17.27
C TYR A 175 11.98 8.78 -15.76
N TYR A 176 12.86 7.88 -15.36
CA TYR A 176 13.37 7.82 -14.01
C TYR A 176 14.54 8.78 -13.89
N VAL A 177 14.47 9.71 -12.98
CA VAL A 177 15.52 10.71 -12.79
C VAL A 177 15.98 10.75 -11.34
N GLU A 178 17.29 11.02 -11.17
CA GLU A 178 17.92 11.27 -9.88
C GLU A 178 18.58 12.63 -9.91
N ASP A 179 18.32 13.47 -8.89
CA ASP A 179 18.90 14.79 -8.76
C ASP A 179 20.23 14.78 -7.98
N GLU A 180 20.94 15.93 -7.92
CA GLU A 180 22.21 16.09 -7.22
C GLU A 180 22.11 15.79 -5.71
N GLU A 181 20.92 15.82 -5.12
CA GLU A 181 20.69 15.48 -3.71
C GLU A 181 20.32 14.01 -3.50
N GLY A 182 20.37 13.18 -4.57
CA GLY A 182 20.03 11.76 -4.54
C GLY A 182 18.53 11.46 -4.47
N ARG A 183 17.69 12.46 -4.66
CA ARG A 183 16.25 12.27 -4.70
C ARG A 183 15.81 11.73 -6.06
N ARG A 184 14.85 10.84 -6.05
CA ARG A 184 14.36 10.15 -7.25
C ARG A 184 12.97 10.58 -7.58
N TYR A 185 12.73 10.80 -8.88
CA TYR A 185 11.44 11.24 -9.42
C TYR A 185 11.11 10.41 -10.66
N TRP A 186 9.82 10.29 -10.92
CA TRP A 186 9.32 9.71 -12.14
C TRP A 186 8.56 10.79 -12.90
N LEU A 187 9.15 11.25 -13.98
CA LEU A 187 8.65 12.31 -14.81
C LEU A 187 8.09 11.72 -16.09
N PHE A 188 7.07 12.34 -16.66
CA PHE A 188 6.64 11.99 -18.00
C PHE A 188 6.35 13.24 -18.83
N ARG A 189 6.44 13.09 -20.14
CA ARG A 189 5.97 14.05 -21.13
C ARG A 189 4.87 13.43 -21.97
N LEU A 190 4.01 14.29 -22.52
CA LEU A 190 2.97 13.98 -23.49
C LEU A 190 3.48 14.23 -24.92
#